data_e60a4077fb6d0452161e7fd671e2bf2b
#
_entry.id   e60a4077fb6d0452161e7fd671e2bf2b
#
_cell.length_a   1.000
_cell.length_b   1.000
_cell.length_c   1.000
_cell.angle_alpha   90.00
_cell.angle_beta   90.00
_cell.angle_gamma   90.00
#
_symmetry.space_group_name_H-M   'P 1'
#
loop_
_entity.id
_entity.type
_entity.pdbx_description
1 polymer ?
#
loop_
_entity_poly.entity_id
_entity_poly.type
_entity_poly.pdbx_seq_one_letter_code
_entity_poly.pdbx_strand_id
1 'polypeptide(L)'
;MNSGQVPFLDLVTVHRELREELRAVFEAALDTAGFIGGPMVRDFERDFAELCESRFCVGMASGTDAVRLSLAAAGVRPGDTVMTVPFTF
;
A
#
# COMPACT_ATOMS: atom_id res chain seq x y z
N MET A 1 -10.52 -10.03 -28.05
CA MET A 1 -9.18 -10.33 -27.51
C MET A 1 -8.15 -9.94 -28.56
N ASN A 2 -7.34 -8.93 -28.31
CA ASN A 2 -6.25 -8.57 -29.24
C ASN A 2 -5.15 -9.62 -29.09
N SER A 3 -5.17 -10.61 -29.99
CA SER A 3 -4.21 -11.71 -30.02
C SER A 3 -2.86 -11.24 -30.57
N GLY A 4 -2.03 -10.68 -29.74
CA GLY A 4 -0.65 -10.35 -30.12
C GLY A 4 0.03 -9.22 -29.34
N GLN A 5 -0.70 -8.48 -28.52
CA GLN A 5 -0.11 -7.41 -27.71
C GLN A 5 0.22 -7.91 -26.30
N VAL A 6 1.51 -7.93 -25.96
CA VAL A 6 1.97 -8.21 -24.60
C VAL A 6 1.82 -6.91 -23.79
N PRO A 7 1.00 -6.89 -22.73
CA PRO A 7 0.85 -5.70 -21.90
C PRO A 7 2.14 -5.42 -21.11
N PHE A 8 2.47 -4.15 -20.94
CA PHE A 8 3.59 -3.75 -20.07
C PHE A 8 3.33 -4.16 -18.60
N LEU A 9 2.07 -4.11 -18.17
CA LEU A 9 1.61 -4.52 -16.85
C LEU A 9 0.20 -5.11 -16.98
N ASP A 10 0.02 -6.36 -16.53
CA ASP A 10 -1.27 -7.05 -16.54
C ASP A 10 -1.88 -7.11 -15.12
N LEU A 11 -2.47 -6.02 -14.69
CA LEU A 11 -3.22 -5.96 -13.43
C LEU A 11 -4.56 -6.71 -13.50
N VAL A 12 -5.13 -6.88 -14.69
CA VAL A 12 -6.42 -7.56 -14.87
C VAL A 12 -6.33 -9.03 -14.47
N THR A 13 -5.26 -9.70 -14.86
CA THR A 13 -5.04 -11.10 -14.48
C THR A 13 -4.88 -11.23 -12.96
N VAL A 14 -4.04 -10.41 -12.34
CA VAL A 14 -3.85 -10.39 -10.88
C VAL A 14 -5.18 -10.16 -10.13
N HIS A 15 -5.96 -9.15 -10.56
CA HIS A 15 -7.25 -8.86 -9.92
C HIS A 15 -8.29 -9.95 -10.17
N ARG A 16 -8.18 -10.72 -11.25
CA ARG A 16 -9.05 -11.87 -11.50
C ARG A 16 -8.77 -13.00 -10.52
N GLU A 17 -7.51 -13.27 -10.23
CA GLU A 17 -7.10 -14.29 -9.25
C GLU A 17 -7.56 -13.94 -7.84
N LEU A 18 -7.47 -12.67 -7.45
CA LEU A 18 -7.87 -12.18 -6.12
C LEU A 18 -9.36 -11.81 -6.01
N ARG A 19 -10.15 -11.99 -7.06
CA ARG A 19 -11.52 -11.45 -7.16
C ARG A 19 -12.41 -11.83 -5.99
N GLU A 20 -12.44 -13.09 -5.61
CA GLU A 20 -13.35 -13.59 -4.56
C GLU A 20 -12.91 -13.09 -3.17
N GLU A 21 -11.61 -13.03 -2.90
CA GLU A 21 -11.08 -12.46 -1.66
C GLU A 21 -11.39 -10.96 -1.56
N LEU A 22 -11.18 -10.20 -2.64
CA LEU A 22 -11.50 -8.77 -2.68
C LEU A 22 -12.99 -8.50 -2.50
N ARG A 23 -13.86 -9.35 -3.06
CA ARG A 23 -15.32 -9.27 -2.85
C ARG A 23 -15.68 -9.49 -1.39
N ALA A 24 -15.14 -10.52 -0.76
CA ALA A 24 -15.43 -10.82 0.64
C ALA A 24 -15.01 -9.67 1.57
N VAL A 25 -13.84 -9.08 1.33
CA VAL A 25 -13.37 -7.91 2.09
C VAL A 25 -14.28 -6.70 1.86
N PHE A 26 -14.72 -6.47 0.63
CA PHE A 26 -15.63 -5.35 0.32
C PHE A 26 -16.99 -5.52 0.98
N GLU A 27 -17.59 -6.72 0.93
CA GLU A 27 -18.86 -7.02 1.61
C GLU A 27 -18.75 -6.81 3.13
N ALA A 28 -17.68 -7.29 3.75
CA ALA A 28 -17.43 -7.06 5.17
C ALA A 28 -17.29 -5.55 5.52
N ALA A 29 -16.68 -4.77 4.63
CA ALA A 29 -16.59 -3.32 4.79
C ALA A 29 -17.96 -2.63 4.66
N LEU A 30 -18.82 -3.10 3.76
CA LEU A 30 -20.20 -2.61 3.61
C LEU A 30 -21.04 -2.91 4.87
N ASP A 31 -20.96 -4.13 5.38
CA ASP A 31 -21.73 -4.56 6.55
C ASP A 31 -21.39 -3.77 7.81
N THR A 32 -20.16 -3.28 7.92
CA THR A 32 -19.66 -2.58 9.10
C THR A 32 -19.48 -1.08 8.89
N ALA A 33 -19.71 -0.56 7.68
CA ALA A 33 -19.33 0.79 7.24
C ALA A 33 -17.83 1.08 7.51
N GLY A 34 -16.99 0.06 7.49
CA GLY A 34 -15.58 0.07 7.89
C GLY A 34 -14.62 0.58 6.82
N PHE A 35 -14.89 1.75 6.22
CA PHE A 35 -14.08 2.28 5.12
C PHE A 35 -12.93 3.20 5.56
N ILE A 36 -12.90 3.63 6.82
CA ILE A 36 -11.90 4.57 7.33
C ILE A 36 -11.34 4.03 8.65
N GLY A 37 -10.04 3.73 8.66
CA GLY A 37 -9.38 3.21 9.86
C GLY A 37 -9.95 1.87 10.32
N GLY A 38 -9.92 1.63 11.62
CA GLY A 38 -10.57 0.49 12.25
C GLY A 38 -9.73 -0.80 12.28
N PRO A 39 -10.40 -1.95 12.52
CA PRO A 39 -9.70 -3.24 12.68
C PRO A 39 -8.90 -3.65 11.45
N MET A 40 -9.45 -3.52 10.24
CA MET A 40 -8.77 -3.94 9.01
C MET A 40 -7.45 -3.20 8.78
N VAL A 41 -7.40 -1.90 9.10
CA VAL A 41 -6.15 -1.14 9.00
C VAL A 41 -5.13 -1.63 10.02
N ARG A 42 -5.53 -1.86 11.27
CA ARG A 42 -4.64 -2.39 12.31
C ARG A 42 -4.11 -3.79 11.98
N ASP A 43 -4.96 -4.64 11.44
CA ASP A 43 -4.56 -5.98 11.01
C ASP A 43 -3.57 -5.91 9.85
N PHE A 44 -3.81 -5.06 8.86
CA PHE A 44 -2.86 -4.80 7.78
C PHE A 44 -1.51 -4.29 8.30
N GLU A 45 -1.51 -3.30 9.19
CA GLU A 45 -0.29 -2.75 9.78
C GLU A 45 0.53 -3.81 10.52
N ARG A 46 -0.14 -4.69 11.27
CA ARG A 46 0.49 -5.83 11.96
C ARG A 46 1.11 -6.81 10.96
N ASP A 47 0.32 -7.29 10.01
CA ASP A 47 0.71 -8.32 9.07
C ASP A 47 1.82 -7.81 8.12
N PHE A 48 1.75 -6.55 7.71
CA PHE A 48 2.77 -5.92 6.89
C PHE A 48 4.07 -5.64 7.66
N ALA A 49 3.98 -5.29 8.93
CA ALA A 49 5.16 -5.19 9.81
C ALA A 49 5.87 -6.53 9.93
N GLU A 50 5.11 -7.62 10.12
CA GLU A 50 5.65 -8.99 10.17
C GLU A 50 6.32 -9.37 8.84
N LEU A 51 5.66 -9.13 7.70
CA LEU A 51 6.23 -9.39 6.37
C LEU A 51 7.55 -8.65 6.13
N CYS A 52 7.66 -7.41 6.62
CA CYS A 52 8.85 -6.58 6.49
C CYS A 52 9.90 -6.80 7.60
N GLU A 53 9.67 -7.76 8.52
CA GLU A 53 10.52 -8.01 9.69
C GLU A 53 10.77 -6.72 10.51
N SER A 54 9.80 -5.81 10.52
CA SER A 54 9.86 -4.55 11.25
C SER A 54 9.03 -4.62 12.53
N ARG A 55 9.36 -3.77 13.52
CA ARG A 55 8.59 -3.71 14.76
C ARG A 55 7.23 -3.05 14.61
N PHE A 56 7.10 -2.15 13.64
CA PHE A 56 5.89 -1.36 13.42
C PHE A 56 5.69 -1.08 11.93
N CYS A 57 4.42 -0.97 11.56
CA CYS A 57 3.98 -0.39 10.31
C CYS A 57 2.92 0.66 10.61
N VAL A 58 2.93 1.76 9.89
CA VAL A 58 1.95 2.84 10.03
C VAL A 58 1.36 3.14 8.67
N GLY A 59 0.05 2.93 8.54
CA GLY A 59 -0.68 3.25 7.31
C GLY A 59 -0.74 4.76 7.07
N MET A 60 -0.50 5.17 5.82
CA MET A 60 -0.50 6.56 5.38
C MET A 60 -1.54 6.76 4.27
N ALA A 61 -1.94 8.01 4.05
CA ALA A 61 -2.93 8.34 3.02
C ALA A 61 -2.40 8.12 1.58
N SER A 62 -1.08 8.21 1.39
CA SER A 62 -0.42 8.04 0.10
C SER A 62 1.06 7.71 0.26
N GLY A 63 1.70 7.18 -0.80
CA GLY A 63 3.15 7.00 -0.83
C GLY A 63 3.93 8.31 -0.68
N THR A 64 3.42 9.41 -1.22
CA THR A 64 4.00 10.75 -1.04
C THR A 64 4.03 11.15 0.43
N ASP A 65 2.93 10.96 1.15
CA ASP A 65 2.87 11.23 2.59
C ASP A 65 3.77 10.27 3.38
N ALA A 66 3.84 9.01 3.00
CA ALA A 66 4.73 8.04 3.64
C ALA A 66 6.19 8.48 3.55
N VAL A 67 6.67 8.87 2.38
CA VAL A 67 8.04 9.39 2.19
C VAL A 67 8.25 10.68 2.97
N ARG A 68 7.35 11.65 2.84
CA ARG A 68 7.44 12.94 3.52
C ARG A 68 7.51 12.81 5.04
N LEU A 69 6.62 12.01 5.61
CA LEU A 69 6.54 11.83 7.06
C LEU A 69 7.70 10.97 7.59
N SER A 70 8.18 9.99 6.81
CA SER A 70 9.38 9.22 7.15
C SER A 70 10.62 10.10 7.23
N LEU A 71 10.81 11.01 6.27
CA LEU A 71 11.92 11.97 6.30
C LEU A 71 11.82 12.92 7.50
N ALA A 72 10.62 13.42 7.78
CA ALA A 72 10.39 14.26 8.96
C ALA A 72 10.68 13.52 10.27
N ALA A 73 10.24 12.26 10.40
CA ALA A 73 10.49 11.42 11.56
C ALA A 73 11.98 11.08 11.72
N ALA A 74 12.72 10.96 10.62
CA ALA A 74 14.18 10.81 10.62
C ALA A 74 14.94 12.09 10.96
N GLY A 75 14.24 13.21 11.15
CA GLY A 75 14.84 14.49 11.52
C GLY A 75 15.43 15.29 10.36
N VAL A 76 15.13 14.92 9.11
CA VAL A 76 15.59 15.64 7.92
C VAL A 76 14.93 17.03 7.87
N ARG A 77 15.75 18.05 7.61
CA ARG A 77 15.37 19.47 7.62
C ARG A 77 15.65 20.13 6.27
N PRO A 78 15.02 21.28 5.98
CA PRO A 78 15.39 22.08 4.82
C PRO A 78 16.90 22.37 4.77
N GLY A 79 17.51 22.07 3.62
CA GLY A 79 18.96 22.19 3.42
C GLY A 79 19.73 20.87 3.56
N ASP A 80 19.14 19.83 4.15
CA ASP A 80 19.76 18.51 4.22
C ASP A 80 19.75 17.82 2.84
N THR A 81 20.76 16.96 2.63
CA THR A 81 20.85 16.16 1.40
C THR A 81 20.26 14.78 1.64
N VAL A 82 19.37 14.37 0.74
CA VAL A 82 18.78 13.03 0.73
C VAL A 82 19.20 12.32 -0.56
N MET A 83 19.76 11.12 -0.43
CA MET A 83 20.14 10.28 -1.57
C MET A 83 19.04 9.23 -1.83
N THR A 84 18.64 9.08 -3.07
CA THR A 84 17.64 8.09 -3.47
C THR A 84 17.96 7.53 -4.86
N VAL A 85 17.20 6.50 -5.27
CA VAL A 85 17.34 5.88 -6.58
C VAL A 85 16.57 6.69 -7.66
N PRO A 86 17.06 6.71 -8.91
CA PRO A 86 16.36 7.43 -9.99
C PRO A 86 15.18 6.65 -10.57
N PHE A 87 15.18 5.32 -10.44
CA PHE A 87 14.12 4.45 -10.96
C PHE A 87 13.03 4.24 -9.92
N THR A 88 12.08 5.16 -9.88
CA THR A 88 10.95 5.17 -8.94
C THR A 88 9.82 6.04 -9.49
N PHE A 89 8.71 5.98 -8.82
CA PHE A 89 7.58 6.88 -9.08
C PHE A 89 7.88 8.30 -8.61
#